data_ea18543c59f964384a383ad599ae13eb
#
_entry.id   ea18543c59f964384a383ad599ae13eb
#
_cell.length_a   1.000
_cell.length_b   1.000
_cell.length_c   1.000
_cell.angle_alpha   90.00
_cell.angle_beta   90.00
_cell.angle_gamma   90.00
#
_symmetry.space_group_name_H-M   'P 1'
#
loop_
_entity.id
_entity.type
_entity.pdbx_description
1 polymer ?
#
loop_
_entity_poly.entity_id
_entity_poly.type
_entity_poly.pdbx_seq_one_letter_code
_entity_poly.pdbx_strand_id
1 'polypeptide(L)'
;MNWHALLRRIHRRRQNDLSIRPIHHQSDARIEAHIFVAFLAYGLMVTLKQRLKALAPGLTPRAVLEKLAAIQMIDVELPTTDGRTVVLSRHTEPENDQWLLLQRLKLDLPAQPRPKITAPIPCQAA
;
A
#
# COMPACT_ATOMS: atom_id res chain seq x y z
N MET A 1 14.21 -23.31 23.37
CA MET A 1 13.48 -22.11 22.87
C MET A 1 12.10 -22.57 22.40
N ASN A 2 11.01 -22.11 23.06
CA ASN A 2 9.68 -22.67 22.83
C ASN A 2 9.03 -22.01 21.58
N TRP A 3 9.14 -22.67 20.43
CA TRP A 3 8.60 -22.24 19.13
C TRP A 3 7.09 -21.93 19.17
N HIS A 4 6.33 -22.70 19.93
CA HIS A 4 4.89 -22.50 20.09
C HIS A 4 4.53 -21.19 20.81
N ALA A 5 5.35 -20.77 21.77
CA ALA A 5 5.16 -19.51 22.47
C ALA A 5 5.54 -18.31 21.56
N LEU A 6 6.58 -18.47 20.76
CA LEU A 6 7.00 -17.47 19.77
C LEU A 6 5.94 -17.30 18.69
N LEU A 7 5.44 -18.39 18.11
CA LEU A 7 4.39 -18.38 17.09
C LEU A 7 3.09 -17.76 17.62
N ARG A 8 2.66 -18.08 18.86
CA ARG A 8 1.48 -17.45 19.48
C ARG A 8 1.67 -15.95 19.70
N ARG A 9 2.86 -15.49 20.09
CA ARG A 9 3.16 -14.07 20.28
C ARG A 9 3.19 -13.31 18.94
N ILE A 10 3.72 -13.92 17.89
CA ILE A 10 3.73 -13.39 16.52
C ILE A 10 2.29 -13.32 15.98
N HIS A 11 1.50 -14.38 16.17
CA HIS A 11 0.12 -14.45 15.71
C HIS A 11 -0.77 -13.40 16.39
N ARG A 12 -0.67 -13.22 17.71
CA ARG A 12 -1.44 -12.22 18.45
C ARG A 12 -1.09 -10.78 18.06
N ARG A 13 0.17 -10.46 17.79
CA ARG A 13 0.58 -9.14 17.29
C ARG A 13 0.12 -8.89 15.86
N ARG A 14 0.11 -9.91 15.00
CA ARG A 14 -0.33 -9.80 13.61
C ARG A 14 -1.82 -9.51 13.48
N GLN A 15 -2.65 -10.08 14.33
CA GLN A 15 -4.10 -9.83 14.29
C GLN A 15 -4.45 -8.37 14.55
N ASN A 16 -3.68 -7.68 15.40
CA ASN A 16 -3.95 -6.28 15.75
C ASN A 16 -3.30 -5.27 14.80
N ASP A 17 -2.06 -5.53 14.34
CA ASP A 17 -1.31 -4.54 13.54
C ASP A 17 -1.48 -4.71 12.03
N LEU A 18 -1.70 -5.92 11.55
CA LEU A 18 -1.78 -6.22 10.11
C LEU A 18 -3.18 -6.64 9.64
N SER A 19 -4.17 -6.68 10.55
CA SER A 19 -5.55 -7.10 10.24
C SER A 19 -5.64 -8.41 9.44
N ILE A 20 -4.71 -9.36 9.70
CA ILE A 20 -4.68 -10.64 9.01
C ILE A 20 -5.89 -11.45 9.46
N ARG A 21 -6.82 -11.67 8.55
CA ARG A 21 -8.00 -12.50 8.76
C ARG A 21 -7.59 -13.97 8.94
N PRO A 22 -8.41 -14.79 9.65
CA PRO A 22 -8.18 -16.22 9.74
C PRO A 22 -8.02 -16.85 8.35
N ILE A 23 -7.11 -17.83 8.23
CA ILE A 23 -6.88 -18.54 6.98
C ILE A 23 -8.04 -19.50 6.75
N HIS A 24 -8.88 -19.23 5.76
CA HIS A 24 -10.02 -20.08 5.35
C HIS A 24 -9.73 -20.87 4.06
N HIS A 25 -8.46 -20.95 3.66
CA HIS A 25 -8.09 -21.69 2.46
C HIS A 25 -8.03 -23.18 2.73
N GLN A 26 -8.57 -23.99 1.80
CA GLN A 26 -8.55 -25.45 1.85
C GLN A 26 -7.43 -26.06 1.01
N SER A 27 -6.80 -25.28 0.12
CA SER A 27 -5.70 -25.73 -0.73
C SER A 27 -4.35 -25.39 -0.08
N ASP A 28 -3.44 -26.37 0.01
CA ASP A 28 -2.13 -26.22 0.62
C ASP A 28 -1.32 -25.09 -0.03
N ALA A 29 -1.32 -25.02 -1.36
CA ALA A 29 -0.62 -23.94 -2.09
C ALA A 29 -1.13 -22.54 -1.70
N ARG A 30 -2.43 -22.37 -1.45
CA ARG A 30 -3.00 -21.09 -0.98
C ARG A 30 -2.66 -20.80 0.47
N ILE A 31 -2.58 -21.83 1.30
CA ILE A 31 -2.16 -21.71 2.70
C ILE A 31 -0.70 -21.26 2.76
N GLU A 32 0.18 -21.89 2.00
CA GLU A 32 1.60 -21.54 1.90
C GLU A 32 1.79 -20.11 1.40
N ALA A 33 1.10 -19.73 0.32
CA ALA A 33 1.14 -18.36 -0.20
C ALA A 33 0.68 -17.34 0.84
N HIS A 34 -0.39 -17.61 1.59
CA HIS A 34 -0.87 -16.73 2.65
C HIS A 34 0.15 -16.59 3.80
N ILE A 35 0.77 -17.70 4.22
CA ILE A 35 1.81 -17.69 5.23
C ILE A 35 3.00 -16.88 4.75
N PHE A 36 3.43 -17.06 3.51
CA PHE A 36 4.54 -16.31 2.92
C PHE A 36 4.28 -14.82 2.89
N VAL A 37 3.11 -14.40 2.39
CA VAL A 37 2.71 -12.98 2.36
C VAL A 37 2.65 -12.39 3.77
N ALA A 38 2.11 -13.13 4.73
CA ALA A 38 2.06 -12.70 6.11
C ALA A 38 3.46 -12.54 6.74
N PHE A 39 4.39 -13.43 6.41
CA PHE A 39 5.77 -13.34 6.84
C PHE A 39 6.47 -12.12 6.23
N LEU A 40 6.28 -11.89 4.93
CA LEU A 40 6.83 -10.73 4.23
C LEU A 40 6.30 -9.42 4.82
N ALA A 41 4.99 -9.32 5.03
CA ALA A 41 4.37 -8.16 5.66
C ALA A 41 4.92 -7.89 7.08
N TYR A 42 5.15 -8.95 7.87
CA TYR A 42 5.80 -8.82 9.17
C TYR A 42 7.23 -8.29 9.06
N GLY A 43 8.02 -8.81 8.13
CA GLY A 43 9.39 -8.34 7.87
C GLY A 43 9.43 -6.85 7.52
N LEU A 44 8.53 -6.41 6.63
CA LEU A 44 8.39 -5.00 6.26
C LEU A 44 8.01 -4.12 7.46
N MET A 45 7.07 -4.56 8.30
CA MET A 45 6.67 -3.83 9.51
C MET A 45 7.81 -3.70 10.53
N VAL A 46 8.61 -4.76 10.71
CA VAL A 46 9.79 -4.73 11.59
C VAL A 46 10.84 -3.76 11.05
N THR A 47 11.11 -3.83 9.76
CA THR A 47 12.06 -2.93 9.08
C THR A 47 11.63 -1.48 9.19
N LEU A 48 10.35 -1.20 8.91
CA LEU A 48 9.78 0.15 9.06
C LEU A 48 9.91 0.63 10.52
N LYS A 49 9.60 -0.21 11.49
CA LYS A 49 9.75 0.13 12.92
C LYS A 49 11.18 0.49 13.29
N GLN A 50 12.16 -0.25 12.77
CA GLN A 50 13.58 0.05 13.01
C GLN A 50 13.99 1.38 12.38
N ARG A 51 13.57 1.64 11.13
CA ARG A 51 13.83 2.92 10.46
C ARG A 51 13.20 4.09 11.21
N LEU A 52 11.98 3.94 11.69
CA LEU A 52 11.27 4.98 12.44
C LEU A 52 11.96 5.33 13.75
N LYS A 53 12.54 4.36 14.45
CA LYS A 53 13.33 4.63 15.67
C LYS A 53 14.48 5.60 15.43
N ALA A 54 15.12 5.53 14.25
CA ALA A 54 16.27 6.36 13.92
C ALA A 54 15.84 7.71 13.30
N LEU A 55 14.82 7.73 12.43
CA LEU A 55 14.50 8.87 11.59
C LEU A 55 13.31 9.70 12.11
N ALA A 56 12.37 9.05 12.79
CA ALA A 56 11.15 9.68 13.30
C ALA A 56 10.74 9.08 14.65
N PRO A 57 11.54 9.30 15.73
CA PRO A 57 11.24 8.75 17.05
C PRO A 57 9.88 9.23 17.53
N GLY A 58 9.11 8.32 18.14
CA GLY A 58 7.75 8.58 18.64
C GLY A 58 6.62 8.21 17.67
N LEU A 59 6.91 7.93 16.40
CA LEU A 59 5.91 7.45 15.45
C LEU A 59 5.86 5.93 15.40
N THR A 60 4.62 5.39 15.35
CA THR A 60 4.41 3.96 15.13
C THR A 60 4.32 3.66 13.63
N PRO A 61 4.71 2.45 13.17
CA PRO A 61 4.54 2.06 11.78
C PRO A 61 3.10 2.23 11.28
N ARG A 62 2.12 1.91 12.11
CA ARG A 62 0.70 2.06 11.78
C ARG A 62 0.33 3.51 11.52
N ALA A 63 0.68 4.42 12.42
CA ALA A 63 0.40 5.85 12.26
C ALA A 63 1.04 6.43 10.99
N VAL A 64 2.26 5.97 10.65
CA VAL A 64 2.94 6.37 9.42
C VAL A 64 2.20 5.86 8.19
N LEU A 65 1.80 4.59 8.17
CA LEU A 65 1.05 4.01 7.06
C LEU A 65 -0.32 4.66 6.89
N GLU A 66 -1.03 4.95 7.98
CA GLU A 66 -2.32 5.66 7.95
C GLU A 66 -2.17 7.08 7.35
N LYS A 67 -1.12 7.81 7.74
CA LYS A 67 -0.83 9.13 7.15
C LYS A 67 -0.48 9.06 5.67
N LEU A 68 0.36 8.12 5.27
CA LEU A 68 0.76 7.97 3.86
C LEU A 68 -0.35 7.38 2.99
N ALA A 69 -1.29 6.61 3.55
CA ALA A 69 -2.43 6.07 2.83
C ALA A 69 -3.41 7.16 2.33
N ALA A 70 -3.35 8.35 2.88
CA ALA A 70 -4.12 9.50 2.38
C ALA A 70 -3.59 10.04 1.04
N ILE A 71 -2.34 9.71 0.67
CA ILE A 71 -1.80 10.01 -0.66
C ILE A 71 -2.32 8.95 -1.62
N GLN A 72 -3.31 9.31 -2.43
CA GLN A 72 -4.01 8.39 -3.32
C GLN A 72 -3.73 8.70 -4.78
N MET A 73 -3.78 7.68 -5.63
CA MET A 73 -3.79 7.84 -7.07
C MET A 73 -5.22 8.04 -7.55
N ILE A 74 -5.44 9.09 -8.34
CA ILE A 74 -6.75 9.44 -8.90
C ILE A 74 -6.62 9.41 -10.42
N ASP A 75 -7.55 8.76 -11.10
CA ASP A 75 -7.68 8.80 -12.54
C ASP A 75 -8.75 9.82 -12.92
N VAL A 76 -8.34 10.82 -13.69
CA VAL A 76 -9.25 11.83 -14.26
C VAL A 76 -9.46 11.50 -15.73
N GLU A 77 -10.70 11.21 -16.10
CA GLU A 77 -11.08 10.90 -17.47
C GLU A 77 -11.61 12.16 -18.17
N LEU A 78 -10.98 12.53 -19.27
CA LEU A 78 -11.34 13.69 -20.09
C LEU A 78 -11.79 13.21 -21.47
N PRO A 79 -13.10 13.29 -21.79
CA PRO A 79 -13.57 12.98 -23.13
C PRO A 79 -13.07 14.05 -24.11
N THR A 80 -12.62 13.62 -25.27
CA THR A 80 -12.17 14.50 -26.35
C THR A 80 -13.21 14.56 -27.46
N THR A 81 -13.18 15.63 -28.26
CA THR A 81 -14.17 15.86 -29.35
C THR A 81 -14.10 14.83 -30.48
N ASP A 82 -12.99 14.11 -30.58
CA ASP A 82 -12.78 13.03 -31.55
C ASP A 82 -13.24 11.64 -31.05
N GLY A 83 -13.98 11.59 -29.92
CA GLY A 83 -14.54 10.35 -29.36
C GLY A 83 -13.51 9.51 -28.56
N ARG A 84 -12.31 10.01 -28.36
CA ARG A 84 -11.30 9.37 -27.50
C ARG A 84 -11.42 9.86 -26.06
N THR A 85 -10.85 9.13 -25.13
CA THR A 85 -10.76 9.54 -23.72
C THR A 85 -9.30 9.64 -23.32
N VAL A 86 -8.93 10.77 -22.76
CA VAL A 86 -7.62 10.98 -22.14
C VAL A 86 -7.74 10.68 -20.66
N VAL A 87 -6.98 9.72 -20.18
CA VAL A 87 -6.90 9.36 -18.74
C VAL A 87 -5.63 9.96 -18.14
N LEU A 88 -5.82 10.83 -17.17
CA LEU A 88 -4.76 11.46 -16.39
C LEU A 88 -4.70 10.81 -15.01
N SER A 89 -3.75 9.90 -14.82
CA SER A 89 -3.49 9.34 -13.48
C SER A 89 -2.62 10.33 -12.70
N ARG A 90 -3.12 10.82 -11.57
CA ARG A 90 -2.40 11.77 -10.70
C ARG A 90 -2.46 11.32 -9.25
N HIS A 91 -1.33 11.38 -8.55
CA HIS A 91 -1.38 11.28 -7.10
C HIS A 91 -1.77 12.62 -6.48
N THR A 92 -2.49 12.55 -5.38
CA THR A 92 -2.85 13.75 -4.60
C THR A 92 -1.60 14.41 -4.04
N GLU A 93 -1.59 15.74 -3.96
CA GLU A 93 -0.49 16.46 -3.34
C GLU A 93 -0.44 16.18 -1.84
N PRO A 94 0.74 15.83 -1.30
CA PRO A 94 0.89 15.59 0.11
C PRO A 94 0.66 16.86 0.94
N GLU A 95 0.01 16.71 2.06
CA GLU A 95 -0.09 17.76 3.08
C GLU A 95 1.26 18.00 3.77
N ASN A 96 1.40 19.13 4.47
CA ASN A 96 2.66 19.54 5.11
C ASN A 96 3.23 18.49 6.06
N ASP A 97 2.41 17.80 6.82
CA ASP A 97 2.84 16.74 7.75
C ASP A 97 3.27 15.48 7.02
N GLN A 98 2.66 15.16 5.88
CA GLN A 98 3.06 14.06 5.00
C GLN A 98 4.39 14.37 4.30
N TRP A 99 4.56 15.60 3.82
CA TRP A 99 5.83 16.07 3.27
C TRP A 99 6.96 15.96 4.27
N LEU A 100 6.76 16.44 5.49
CA LEU A 100 7.75 16.35 6.56
C LEU A 100 8.11 14.88 6.86
N LEU A 101 7.12 13.99 6.84
CA LEU A 101 7.32 12.56 7.06
C LEU A 101 8.13 11.92 5.93
N LEU A 102 7.80 12.21 4.67
CA LEU A 102 8.53 11.74 3.51
C LEU A 102 9.99 12.16 3.55
N GLN A 103 10.26 13.44 3.83
CA GLN A 103 11.61 13.96 3.97
C GLN A 103 12.40 13.27 5.09
N ARG A 104 11.79 13.07 6.28
CA ARG A 104 12.43 12.36 7.39
C ARG A 104 12.77 10.91 7.05
N LEU A 105 11.89 10.23 6.33
CA LEU A 105 12.07 8.86 5.89
C LEU A 105 12.98 8.73 4.66
N LYS A 106 13.37 9.86 4.05
CA LYS A 106 14.12 9.93 2.78
C LYS A 106 13.41 9.14 1.68
N LEU A 107 12.12 9.40 1.52
CA LEU A 107 11.26 8.81 0.51
C LEU A 107 10.82 9.90 -0.46
N ASP A 108 10.94 9.61 -1.75
CA ASP A 108 10.44 10.46 -2.81
C ASP A 108 9.16 9.84 -3.41
N LEU A 109 8.21 10.68 -3.75
CA LEU A 109 7.04 10.23 -4.49
C LEU A 109 7.44 9.93 -5.95
N PRO A 110 6.83 8.91 -6.57
CA PRO A 110 7.08 8.61 -7.97
C PRO A 110 6.65 9.79 -8.85
N ALA A 111 7.32 9.95 -9.99
CA ALA A 111 6.93 10.93 -10.97
C ALA A 111 5.48 10.68 -11.44
N GLN A 112 4.74 11.76 -11.73
CA GLN A 112 3.38 11.67 -12.23
C GLN A 112 3.35 10.86 -13.54
N PRO A 113 2.47 9.86 -13.66
CA PRO A 113 2.34 9.06 -14.88
C PRO A 113 1.99 9.92 -16.11
N ARG A 114 2.45 9.50 -17.27
CA ARG A 114 2.09 10.16 -18.53
C ARG A 114 0.61 9.91 -18.83
N PRO A 115 -0.07 10.88 -19.49
CA PRO A 115 -1.45 10.69 -19.96
C PRO A 115 -1.58 9.45 -20.84
N LYS A 116 -2.64 8.69 -20.65
CA LYS A 116 -2.99 7.57 -21.51
C LYS A 116 -4.17 7.99 -22.41
N ILE A 117 -4.09 7.69 -23.70
CA ILE A 117 -5.17 7.92 -24.64
C ILE A 117 -5.80 6.58 -24.95
N THR A 118 -7.08 6.44 -24.65
CA THR A 118 -7.84 5.23 -24.95
C THR A 118 -8.51 5.39 -26.32
N ALA A 119 -8.45 4.35 -27.15
CA ALA A 119 -9.14 4.33 -28.43
C ALA A 119 -10.66 4.52 -28.23
N PRO A 120 -11.38 5.13 -29.19
CA PRO A 120 -12.81 5.25 -29.10
C PRO A 120 -13.45 3.87 -28.99
N ILE A 121 -14.42 3.73 -28.09
CA ILE A 121 -15.22 2.52 -28.00
C ILE A 121 -16.01 2.44 -29.33
N PRO A 122 -15.84 1.38 -30.15
CA PRO A 122 -16.62 1.26 -31.37
C PRO A 122 -18.09 1.25 -30.96
N CYS A 123 -18.88 2.22 -31.46
CA CYS A 123 -20.31 2.18 -31.33
C CYS A 123 -20.77 0.84 -31.90
N GLN A 124 -21.24 -0.07 -31.05
CA GLN A 124 -21.98 -1.23 -31.51
C GLN A 124 -23.27 -0.65 -32.11
N ALA A 125 -23.31 -0.62 -33.44
CA ALA A 125 -24.54 -0.31 -34.17
C ALA A 125 -25.60 -1.33 -33.75
N ALA A 126 -26.71 -0.82 -33.18
CA ALA A 126 -27.89 -1.59 -32.83
C ALA A 126 -28.56 -2.10 -34.09
#